data_5c593c256da100d2dedd2ad62da07bfa
#
_entry.id   5c593c256da100d2dedd2ad62da07bfa
#
_cell.length_a   1.000
_cell.length_b   1.000
_cell.length_c   1.000
_cell.angle_alpha   90.00
_cell.angle_beta   90.00
_cell.angle_gamma   90.00
#
_symmetry.space_group_name_H-M   'P 1'
#
loop_
_entity.id
_entity.type
_entity.pdbx_description
1 polymer ?
#
loop_
_entity_poly.entity_id
_entity_poly.type
_entity_poly.pdbx_seq_one_letter_code
_entity_poly.pdbx_strand_id
1 'polypeptide(L)'
;MEKSKVYFTSFKATGNENLLQKLHRLMKTAGFENIDFKDKYAAVKIHFGEYGNLAFLRPNYARVVADYVKELGGKPFLTDCNTLYVGSRKNALDHLETAYVNGFSPYQTGCHVLIADGLKGTDETLVPVNGEYVKEAKIGSAIMDADVFISLTHFKGHETAGFGGTIKNIGMGCGSRAGKMEQHCEGKPSVATEACIGCGACGRICAHGAPVITDHKAKIDHDKCVGCGRCEMSCADAGHSAISMKGGKP
;
A
#
# COMPACT_ATOMS: atom_id res chain seq x y z
N MET A 1 24.34 7.30 19.90
CA MET A 1 23.61 6.20 19.25
C MET A 1 24.53 5.51 18.26
N GLU A 2 24.65 4.19 18.34
CA GLU A 2 25.37 3.41 17.35
C GLU A 2 24.63 3.50 16.00
N LYS A 3 25.39 3.68 14.90
CA LYS A 3 24.79 3.79 13.56
C LYS A 3 24.31 2.42 13.12
N SER A 4 23.10 2.36 12.53
CA SER A 4 22.57 1.12 11.94
C SER A 4 23.47 0.63 10.81
N LYS A 5 23.73 -0.67 10.79
CA LYS A 5 24.48 -1.31 9.70
C LYS A 5 23.59 -1.46 8.48
N VAL A 6 24.14 -1.13 7.31
CA VAL A 6 23.50 -1.33 6.02
C VAL A 6 24.29 -2.36 5.23
N TYR A 7 23.60 -3.37 4.73
CA TYR A 7 24.20 -4.43 3.93
C TYR A 7 23.84 -4.24 2.46
N PHE A 8 24.83 -4.28 1.59
CA PHE A 8 24.68 -4.00 0.17
C PHE A 8 25.30 -5.11 -0.69
N THR A 9 24.64 -5.44 -1.79
CA THR A 9 25.20 -6.23 -2.89
C THR A 9 24.80 -5.66 -4.24
N SER A 10 25.66 -5.80 -5.24
CA SER A 10 25.38 -5.32 -6.59
C SER A 10 24.44 -6.25 -7.35
N PHE A 11 23.74 -5.72 -8.37
CA PHE A 11 22.92 -6.53 -9.29
C PHE A 11 23.75 -7.31 -10.33
N LYS A 12 25.08 -7.26 -10.27
CA LYS A 12 25.96 -8.02 -11.17
C LYS A 12 25.91 -9.51 -10.81
N ALA A 13 25.28 -10.33 -11.65
CA ALA A 13 25.37 -11.79 -11.55
C ALA A 13 26.73 -12.28 -12.07
N THR A 14 27.20 -13.40 -11.56
CA THR A 14 28.41 -14.09 -12.01
C THR A 14 28.08 -15.54 -12.37
N GLY A 15 29.00 -16.25 -13.02
CA GLY A 15 28.80 -17.68 -13.33
C GLY A 15 28.61 -18.57 -12.09
N ASN A 16 29.08 -18.10 -10.93
CA ASN A 16 29.03 -18.87 -9.68
C ASN A 16 27.92 -18.40 -8.70
N GLU A 17 27.33 -17.22 -8.93
CA GLU A 17 26.31 -16.69 -8.01
C GLU A 17 25.29 -15.81 -8.77
N ASN A 18 24.05 -16.23 -8.80
CA ASN A 18 22.93 -15.46 -9.35
C ASN A 18 22.33 -14.48 -8.32
N LEU A 19 21.39 -13.62 -8.76
CA LEU A 19 20.79 -12.57 -7.91
C LEU A 19 20.02 -13.14 -6.71
N LEU A 20 19.38 -14.28 -6.85
CA LEU A 20 18.59 -14.89 -5.78
C LEU A 20 19.50 -15.48 -4.69
N GLN A 21 20.60 -16.11 -5.10
CA GLN A 21 21.64 -16.57 -4.18
C GLN A 21 22.31 -15.40 -3.45
N LYS A 22 22.52 -14.28 -4.15
CA LYS A 22 23.04 -13.05 -3.54
C LYS A 22 22.10 -12.49 -2.48
N LEU A 23 20.79 -12.48 -2.75
CA LEU A 23 19.80 -12.02 -1.77
C LEU A 23 19.85 -12.91 -0.53
N HIS A 24 19.80 -14.23 -0.69
CA HIS A 24 19.89 -15.18 0.42
C HIS A 24 21.15 -14.95 1.26
N ARG A 25 22.32 -14.90 0.61
CA ARG A 25 23.60 -14.63 1.29
C ARG A 25 23.61 -13.27 1.99
N LEU A 26 23.03 -12.25 1.39
CA LEU A 26 22.95 -10.91 1.99
C LEU A 26 22.10 -10.92 3.27
N MET A 27 20.94 -11.58 3.24
CA MET A 27 20.07 -11.77 4.41
C MET A 27 20.80 -12.51 5.53
N LYS A 28 21.49 -13.60 5.19
CA LYS A 28 22.33 -14.35 6.14
C LYS A 28 23.41 -13.47 6.76
N THR A 29 24.16 -12.73 5.94
CA THR A 29 25.21 -11.80 6.38
C THR A 29 24.64 -10.69 7.28
N ALA A 30 23.43 -10.25 7.01
CA ALA A 30 22.73 -9.24 7.80
C ALA A 30 22.21 -9.76 9.16
N GLY A 31 22.37 -11.05 9.43
CA GLY A 31 21.94 -11.65 10.69
C GLY A 31 20.47 -12.10 10.71
N PHE A 32 19.89 -12.40 9.56
CA PHE A 32 18.50 -12.86 9.46
C PHE A 32 18.25 -14.12 10.32
N GLU A 33 19.27 -14.97 10.46
CA GLU A 33 19.26 -16.16 11.33
C GLU A 33 19.15 -15.86 12.83
N ASN A 34 19.44 -14.62 13.25
CA ASN A 34 19.32 -14.19 14.65
C ASN A 34 17.89 -13.80 15.04
N ILE A 35 16.97 -13.73 14.07
CA ILE A 35 15.56 -13.50 14.30
C ILE A 35 14.92 -14.82 14.68
N ASP A 36 14.20 -14.83 15.79
CA ASP A 36 13.45 -16.01 16.22
C ASP A 36 12.18 -16.17 15.36
N PHE A 37 12.26 -17.01 14.33
CA PHE A 37 11.15 -17.35 13.45
C PHE A 37 10.38 -18.59 13.86
N LYS A 38 10.91 -19.39 14.80
CA LYS A 38 10.33 -20.70 15.11
C LYS A 38 8.87 -20.60 15.53
N ASP A 39 8.00 -21.26 14.77
CA ASP A 39 6.54 -21.31 14.92
C ASP A 39 5.82 -19.95 14.79
N LYS A 40 6.52 -18.89 14.38
CA LYS A 40 6.01 -17.53 14.28
C LYS A 40 5.44 -17.19 12.90
N TYR A 41 4.42 -16.37 12.88
CA TYR A 41 3.89 -15.76 11.66
C TYR A 41 4.78 -14.60 11.23
N ALA A 42 5.24 -14.64 9.97
CA ALA A 42 6.08 -13.59 9.38
C ALA A 42 5.36 -12.89 8.23
N ALA A 43 4.96 -11.64 8.45
CA ALA A 43 4.37 -10.80 7.42
C ALA A 43 5.47 -10.23 6.50
N VAL A 44 5.48 -10.65 5.24
CA VAL A 44 6.35 -10.09 4.21
C VAL A 44 5.55 -9.04 3.44
N LYS A 45 5.71 -7.78 3.83
CA LYS A 45 5.03 -6.65 3.20
C LYS A 45 5.68 -6.32 1.87
N ILE A 46 4.92 -6.43 0.80
CA ILE A 46 5.35 -6.12 -0.55
C ILE A 46 4.22 -5.41 -1.32
N HIS A 47 4.56 -4.54 -2.25
CA HIS A 47 3.62 -4.00 -3.22
C HIS A 47 3.49 -4.96 -4.41
N PHE A 48 2.32 -5.50 -4.64
CA PHE A 48 2.07 -6.53 -5.67
C PHE A 48 2.07 -6.02 -7.12
N GLY A 49 2.36 -4.72 -7.34
CA GLY A 49 2.24 -4.07 -8.64
C GLY A 49 0.83 -3.58 -8.94
N GLU A 50 0.66 -2.99 -10.11
CA GLU A 50 -0.63 -2.63 -10.68
C GLU A 50 -0.90 -3.49 -11.93
N TYR A 51 -2.14 -3.70 -12.26
CA TYR A 51 -2.52 -4.44 -13.46
C TYR A 51 -1.95 -3.75 -14.71
N GLY A 52 -1.17 -4.50 -15.49
CA GLY A 52 -0.52 -3.98 -16.71
C GLY A 52 0.77 -3.17 -16.50
N ASN A 53 1.18 -2.89 -15.27
CA ASN A 53 2.45 -2.24 -14.97
C ASN A 53 3.48 -3.27 -14.52
N LEU A 54 4.64 -3.32 -15.16
CA LEU A 54 5.71 -4.27 -14.88
C LEU A 54 6.81 -3.72 -13.95
N ALA A 55 6.70 -2.48 -13.48
CA ALA A 55 7.68 -1.82 -12.61
C ALA A 55 7.43 -2.14 -11.13
N PHE A 56 7.62 -3.41 -10.75
CA PHE A 56 7.53 -3.89 -9.37
C PHE A 56 8.60 -4.95 -9.09
N LEU A 57 8.83 -5.30 -7.83
CA LEU A 57 9.72 -6.40 -7.46
C LEU A 57 9.20 -7.72 -8.00
N ARG A 58 10.09 -8.48 -8.62
CA ARG A 58 9.73 -9.80 -9.16
C ARG A 58 9.38 -10.78 -8.04
N PRO A 59 8.36 -11.65 -8.24
CA PRO A 59 7.96 -12.68 -7.26
C PRO A 59 9.08 -13.60 -6.81
N ASN A 60 10.10 -13.80 -7.65
CA ASN A 60 11.28 -14.58 -7.34
C ASN A 60 12.02 -14.09 -6.07
N TYR A 61 12.06 -12.78 -5.83
CA TYR A 61 12.67 -12.24 -4.61
C TYR A 61 11.81 -12.55 -3.38
N ALA A 62 10.47 -12.44 -3.52
CA ALA A 62 9.55 -12.82 -2.45
C ALA A 62 9.69 -14.31 -2.10
N ARG A 63 9.88 -15.17 -3.12
CA ARG A 63 10.13 -16.61 -2.94
C ARG A 63 11.37 -16.86 -2.08
N VAL A 64 12.49 -16.22 -2.37
CA VAL A 64 13.73 -16.39 -1.57
C VAL A 64 13.51 -16.01 -0.12
N VAL A 65 12.80 -14.89 0.14
CA VAL A 65 12.49 -14.47 1.51
C VAL A 65 11.59 -15.47 2.21
N ALA A 66 10.52 -15.93 1.55
CA ALA A 66 9.57 -16.88 2.11
C ALA A 66 10.23 -18.25 2.41
N ASP A 67 11.04 -18.74 1.49
CA ASP A 67 11.75 -20.03 1.68
C ASP A 67 12.73 -19.93 2.85
N TYR A 68 13.46 -18.82 2.97
CA TYR A 68 14.41 -18.66 4.08
C TYR A 68 13.70 -18.53 5.44
N VAL A 69 12.57 -17.82 5.52
CA VAL A 69 11.75 -17.80 6.74
C VAL A 69 11.29 -19.20 7.13
N LYS A 70 10.89 -20.03 6.16
CA LYS A 70 10.50 -21.45 6.40
C LYS A 70 11.68 -22.30 6.85
N GLU A 71 12.86 -22.14 6.25
CA GLU A 71 14.08 -22.82 6.66
C GLU A 71 14.40 -22.55 8.14
N LEU A 72 14.08 -21.33 8.62
CA LEU A 72 14.23 -20.92 10.01
C LEU A 72 13.02 -21.30 10.91
N GLY A 73 12.07 -22.08 10.38
CA GLY A 73 10.92 -22.58 11.13
C GLY A 73 9.73 -21.62 11.22
N GLY A 74 9.74 -20.52 10.47
CA GLY A 74 8.65 -19.53 10.45
C GLY A 74 7.53 -19.87 9.47
N LYS A 75 6.42 -19.15 9.60
CA LYS A 75 5.20 -19.24 8.78
C LYS A 75 5.02 -17.96 7.98
N PRO A 76 5.70 -17.80 6.81
CA PRO A 76 5.60 -16.57 6.03
C PRO A 76 4.29 -16.45 5.29
N PHE A 77 3.82 -15.22 5.12
CA PHE A 77 2.79 -14.83 4.18
C PHE A 77 3.13 -13.49 3.53
N LEU A 78 2.76 -13.31 2.26
CA LEU A 78 2.89 -12.02 1.59
C LEU A 78 1.67 -11.16 1.91
N THR A 79 1.87 -9.86 2.07
CA THR A 79 0.77 -8.96 2.43
C THR A 79 0.92 -7.56 1.87
N ASP A 80 -0.22 -6.93 1.67
CA ASP A 80 -0.44 -5.50 1.42
C ASP A 80 -1.83 -5.13 1.96
N CYS A 81 -2.16 -3.84 2.01
CA CYS A 81 -3.51 -3.36 2.28
C CYS A 81 -4.14 -2.77 1.02
N ASN A 82 -5.46 -2.78 0.96
CA ASN A 82 -6.24 -2.24 -0.15
C ASN A 82 -5.94 -0.77 -0.42
N THR A 83 -6.10 -0.34 -1.67
CA THR A 83 -5.82 1.03 -2.10
C THR A 83 -7.04 1.94 -1.97
N LEU A 84 -6.80 3.24 -1.90
CA LEU A 84 -7.85 4.26 -1.98
C LEU A 84 -8.29 4.50 -3.42
N TYR A 85 -7.36 4.40 -4.35
CA TYR A 85 -7.55 4.81 -5.74
C TYR A 85 -8.48 3.87 -6.51
N VAL A 86 -9.04 4.39 -7.59
CA VAL A 86 -9.73 3.56 -8.59
C VAL A 86 -8.66 2.70 -9.28
N GLY A 87 -8.84 1.39 -9.24
CA GLY A 87 -7.88 0.42 -9.77
C GLY A 87 -8.23 -0.99 -9.31
N SER A 88 -7.37 -1.91 -9.63
CA SER A 88 -7.56 -3.34 -9.40
C SER A 88 -7.22 -3.81 -7.98
N ARG A 89 -6.99 -2.91 -7.03
CA ARG A 89 -6.61 -3.27 -5.65
C ARG A 89 -7.49 -2.60 -4.59
N LYS A 90 -8.78 -2.36 -4.90
CA LYS A 90 -9.73 -1.68 -4.01
C LYS A 90 -10.35 -2.56 -2.94
N ASN A 91 -10.42 -3.85 -3.17
CA ASN A 91 -10.96 -4.86 -2.29
C ASN A 91 -10.07 -6.10 -2.36
N ALA A 92 -10.18 -6.99 -1.40
CA ALA A 92 -9.27 -8.12 -1.31
C ALA A 92 -9.34 -9.07 -2.52
N LEU A 93 -10.49 -9.25 -3.15
CA LEU A 93 -10.61 -10.18 -4.28
C LEU A 93 -9.87 -9.66 -5.50
N ASP A 94 -10.15 -8.41 -5.91
CA ASP A 94 -9.46 -7.78 -7.04
C ASP A 94 -7.95 -7.63 -6.75
N HIS A 95 -7.60 -7.35 -5.49
CA HIS A 95 -6.21 -7.22 -5.06
C HIS A 95 -5.46 -8.55 -5.15
N LEU A 96 -6.08 -9.66 -4.71
CA LEU A 96 -5.53 -11.00 -4.85
C LEU A 96 -5.39 -11.40 -6.32
N GLU A 97 -6.40 -11.11 -7.15
CA GLU A 97 -6.32 -11.36 -8.59
C GLU A 97 -5.15 -10.59 -9.22
N THR A 98 -5.01 -9.30 -8.91
CA THR A 98 -3.87 -8.49 -9.36
C THR A 98 -2.53 -9.09 -8.91
N ALA A 99 -2.43 -9.52 -7.64
CA ALA A 99 -1.23 -10.18 -7.14
C ALA A 99 -0.91 -11.46 -7.92
N TYR A 100 -1.91 -12.28 -8.20
CA TYR A 100 -1.73 -13.56 -8.92
C TYR A 100 -1.35 -13.35 -10.39
N VAL A 101 -1.98 -12.41 -11.08
CA VAL A 101 -1.62 -12.04 -12.46
C VAL A 101 -0.20 -11.51 -12.54
N ASN A 102 0.24 -10.77 -11.53
CA ASN A 102 1.62 -10.28 -11.41
C ASN A 102 2.62 -11.35 -10.90
N GLY A 103 2.17 -12.59 -10.73
CA GLY A 103 3.02 -13.74 -10.40
C GLY A 103 3.21 -13.99 -8.90
N PHE A 104 2.47 -13.35 -8.02
CA PHE A 104 2.56 -13.58 -6.58
C PHE A 104 1.62 -14.68 -6.07
N SER A 105 1.34 -15.70 -6.89
CA SER A 105 0.55 -16.84 -6.43
C SER A 105 1.31 -17.68 -5.40
N PRO A 106 0.63 -18.45 -4.52
CA PRO A 106 1.25 -19.34 -3.56
C PRO A 106 2.18 -20.38 -4.21
N TYR A 107 1.86 -20.81 -5.41
CA TYR A 107 2.68 -21.75 -6.17
C TYR A 107 4.06 -21.14 -6.53
N GLN A 108 4.07 -19.88 -6.97
CA GLN A 108 5.29 -19.20 -7.39
C GLN A 108 6.11 -18.68 -6.22
N THR A 109 5.46 -18.14 -5.20
CA THR A 109 6.14 -17.49 -4.06
C THR A 109 6.38 -18.42 -2.88
N GLY A 110 5.77 -19.61 -2.90
CA GLY A 110 5.92 -20.59 -1.84
C GLY A 110 5.16 -20.28 -0.55
N CYS A 111 4.40 -19.18 -0.48
CA CYS A 111 3.58 -18.84 0.68
C CYS A 111 2.28 -18.15 0.24
N HIS A 112 1.29 -18.10 1.15
CA HIS A 112 -0.01 -17.51 0.86
C HIS A 112 0.06 -15.98 0.81
N VAL A 113 -0.93 -15.38 0.16
CA VAL A 113 -1.16 -13.93 0.14
C VAL A 113 -2.37 -13.63 1.00
N LEU A 114 -2.22 -12.70 1.94
CA LEU A 114 -3.31 -12.17 2.76
C LEU A 114 -3.38 -10.66 2.55
N ILE A 115 -4.58 -10.14 2.25
CA ILE A 115 -4.82 -8.71 2.20
C ILE A 115 -5.16 -8.26 3.63
N ALA A 116 -4.26 -7.51 4.23
CA ALA A 116 -4.19 -7.33 5.68
C ALA A 116 -5.35 -6.54 6.28
N ASP A 117 -6.00 -5.70 5.50
CA ASP A 117 -7.15 -4.89 5.92
C ASP A 117 -8.51 -5.48 5.49
N GLY A 118 -8.53 -6.79 5.19
CA GLY A 118 -9.74 -7.56 4.92
C GLY A 118 -10.43 -7.23 3.59
N LEU A 119 -11.63 -7.79 3.41
CA LEU A 119 -12.36 -7.78 2.14
C LEU A 119 -12.57 -6.36 1.58
N LYS A 120 -12.94 -5.41 2.43
CA LYS A 120 -13.30 -4.04 2.04
C LYS A 120 -12.28 -2.98 2.48
N GLY A 121 -11.16 -3.39 3.07
CA GLY A 121 -10.17 -2.46 3.62
C GLY A 121 -10.56 -1.83 4.95
N THR A 122 -11.41 -2.49 5.71
CA THR A 122 -11.99 -2.01 6.98
C THR A 122 -11.57 -2.81 8.19
N ASP A 123 -10.77 -3.85 8.01
CA ASP A 123 -10.24 -4.67 9.09
C ASP A 123 -8.92 -4.05 9.57
N GLU A 124 -8.97 -3.39 10.73
CA GLU A 124 -7.87 -2.56 11.21
C GLU A 124 -7.67 -2.65 12.73
N THR A 125 -6.42 -2.53 13.13
CA THR A 125 -5.99 -2.36 14.52
C THR A 125 -5.55 -0.91 14.73
N LEU A 126 -6.02 -0.28 15.78
CA LEU A 126 -5.62 1.08 16.17
C LEU A 126 -4.35 1.02 17.00
N VAL A 127 -3.31 1.71 16.55
CA VAL A 127 -2.00 1.76 17.20
C VAL A 127 -1.69 3.19 17.62
N PRO A 128 -1.58 3.50 18.93
CA PRO A 128 -1.20 4.83 19.40
C PRO A 128 0.19 5.22 18.90
N VAL A 129 0.29 6.35 18.19
CA VAL A 129 1.57 6.88 17.69
C VAL A 129 1.92 8.25 18.29
N ASN A 130 0.94 8.92 18.93
CA ASN A 130 1.09 10.23 19.57
C ASN A 130 1.76 11.29 18.66
N GLY A 131 1.53 11.19 17.34
CA GLY A 131 2.04 12.14 16.38
C GLY A 131 1.37 13.50 16.50
N GLU A 132 1.88 14.49 15.81
CA GLU A 132 1.31 15.85 15.82
C GLU A 132 -0.09 15.85 15.20
N TYR A 133 -0.25 15.24 14.02
CA TYR A 133 -1.50 15.21 13.24
C TYR A 133 -2.29 13.92 13.42
N VAL A 134 -1.60 12.78 13.51
CA VAL A 134 -2.21 11.47 13.67
C VAL A 134 -1.93 10.95 15.09
N LYS A 135 -2.97 10.69 15.85
CA LYS A 135 -2.84 10.16 17.23
C LYS A 135 -2.78 8.66 17.27
N GLU A 136 -3.52 8.00 16.37
CA GLU A 136 -3.60 6.55 16.25
C GLU A 136 -3.42 6.14 14.79
N ALA A 137 -2.46 5.29 14.51
CA ALA A 137 -2.31 4.69 13.18
C ALA A 137 -3.30 3.54 13.01
N LYS A 138 -4.01 3.49 11.89
CA LYS A 138 -4.98 2.45 11.53
C LYS A 138 -4.30 1.46 10.61
N ILE A 139 -3.83 0.37 11.17
CA ILE A 139 -3.01 -0.65 10.48
C ILE A 139 -3.86 -1.88 10.17
N GLY A 140 -3.67 -2.49 8.99
CA GLY A 140 -4.38 -3.73 8.63
C GLY A 140 -4.10 -4.84 9.64
N SER A 141 -5.17 -5.47 10.17
CA SER A 141 -5.12 -6.38 11.32
C SER A 141 -4.17 -7.55 11.10
N ALA A 142 -4.13 -8.17 9.92
CA ALA A 142 -3.25 -9.31 9.68
C ALA A 142 -1.74 -8.94 9.75
N ILE A 143 -1.36 -7.67 9.58
CA ILE A 143 0.01 -7.22 9.82
C ILE A 143 0.28 -7.15 11.32
N MET A 144 -0.69 -6.70 12.11
CA MET A 144 -0.55 -6.57 13.56
C MET A 144 -0.58 -7.94 14.28
N ASP A 145 -1.23 -8.94 13.67
CA ASP A 145 -1.26 -10.32 14.16
C ASP A 145 0.04 -11.08 13.91
N ALA A 146 0.94 -10.54 13.08
CA ALA A 146 2.22 -11.18 12.78
C ALA A 146 3.26 -10.93 13.89
N ASP A 147 4.04 -11.97 14.22
CA ASP A 147 5.13 -11.89 15.20
C ASP A 147 6.37 -11.20 14.62
N VAL A 148 6.59 -11.36 13.31
CA VAL A 148 7.75 -10.80 12.61
C VAL A 148 7.26 -10.04 11.37
N PHE A 149 7.81 -8.84 11.17
CA PHE A 149 7.49 -8.01 10.02
C PHE A 149 8.73 -7.79 9.15
N ILE A 150 8.61 -8.09 7.85
CA ILE A 150 9.66 -7.93 6.85
C ILE A 150 9.13 -7.01 5.74
N SER A 151 9.81 -5.89 5.49
CA SER A 151 9.48 -5.04 4.35
C SER A 151 10.33 -5.38 3.13
N LEU A 152 9.72 -5.94 2.10
CA LEU A 152 10.33 -6.20 0.81
C LEU A 152 9.92 -5.09 -0.15
N THR A 153 10.84 -4.17 -0.47
CA THR A 153 10.50 -2.89 -1.06
C THR A 153 11.17 -2.65 -2.40
N HIS A 154 10.38 -2.24 -3.39
CA HIS A 154 10.84 -1.65 -4.64
C HIS A 154 11.14 -0.16 -4.42
N PHE A 155 12.40 0.24 -4.58
CA PHE A 155 12.80 1.63 -4.54
C PHE A 155 12.55 2.29 -5.90
N LYS A 156 11.80 3.39 -5.93
CA LYS A 156 11.42 4.09 -7.15
C LYS A 156 11.24 5.59 -6.94
N GLY A 157 11.19 6.36 -8.01
CA GLY A 157 10.75 7.75 -7.99
C GLY A 157 9.29 7.89 -7.53
N HIS A 158 8.95 9.04 -6.97
CA HIS A 158 7.60 9.40 -6.58
C HIS A 158 7.36 10.89 -6.81
N GLU A 159 6.28 11.24 -7.51
CA GLU A 159 5.96 12.60 -7.95
C GLU A 159 5.82 13.62 -6.81
N THR A 160 5.24 13.22 -5.68
CA THR A 160 5.00 14.11 -4.54
C THR A 160 6.11 14.04 -3.49
N ALA A 161 6.61 12.83 -3.18
CA ALA A 161 7.57 12.61 -2.10
C ALA A 161 9.03 12.50 -2.60
N GLY A 162 9.29 12.74 -3.89
CA GLY A 162 10.59 12.59 -4.54
C GLY A 162 10.94 11.12 -4.80
N PHE A 163 10.83 10.26 -3.81
CA PHE A 163 11.03 8.81 -3.97
C PHE A 163 10.08 8.00 -3.07
N GLY A 164 9.83 6.75 -3.46
CA GLY A 164 9.11 5.75 -2.69
C GLY A 164 10.04 4.60 -2.34
N GLY A 165 10.24 4.37 -1.05
CA GLY A 165 11.07 3.30 -0.50
C GLY A 165 10.38 2.62 0.67
N THR A 166 11.16 2.06 1.59
CA THR A 166 10.66 1.27 2.73
C THR A 166 9.73 2.07 3.63
N ILE A 167 10.06 3.32 3.97
CA ILE A 167 9.21 4.17 4.82
C ILE A 167 7.81 4.33 4.20
N LYS A 168 7.73 4.55 2.89
CA LYS A 168 6.44 4.66 2.19
C LYS A 168 5.73 3.31 2.07
N ASN A 169 6.47 2.24 1.80
CA ASN A 169 5.92 0.87 1.74
C ASN A 169 5.31 0.45 3.08
N ILE A 170 5.88 0.88 4.19
CA ILE A 170 5.35 0.65 5.54
C ILE A 170 4.25 1.67 5.87
N GLY A 171 4.58 2.96 5.91
CA GLY A 171 3.70 4.02 6.40
C GLY A 171 2.36 4.09 5.68
N MET A 172 2.40 4.11 4.33
CA MET A 172 1.17 4.07 3.53
C MET A 172 0.68 2.65 3.28
N GLY A 173 1.61 1.73 3.01
CA GLY A 173 1.26 0.39 2.58
C GLY A 173 0.57 -0.46 3.65
N CYS A 174 0.93 -0.31 4.91
CA CYS A 174 0.33 -1.06 6.03
C CYS A 174 -0.96 -0.43 6.56
N GLY A 175 -1.24 0.84 6.23
CA GLY A 175 -2.49 1.50 6.62
C GLY A 175 -3.70 0.81 6.02
N SER A 176 -4.77 0.64 6.80
CA SER A 176 -6.10 0.32 6.29
C SER A 176 -6.58 1.41 5.32
N ARG A 177 -7.71 1.20 4.65
CA ARG A 177 -8.29 2.27 3.81
C ARG A 177 -8.56 3.54 4.62
N ALA A 178 -9.08 3.43 5.85
CA ALA A 178 -9.31 4.58 6.72
C ALA A 178 -7.98 5.24 7.14
N GLY A 179 -6.97 4.45 7.48
CA GLY A 179 -5.62 4.95 7.80
C GLY A 179 -4.95 5.65 6.62
N LYS A 180 -5.06 5.09 5.41
CA LYS A 180 -4.58 5.76 4.19
C LYS A 180 -5.33 7.06 3.93
N MET A 181 -6.66 7.07 4.14
CA MET A 181 -7.47 8.27 4.02
C MET A 181 -6.99 9.36 4.97
N GLU A 182 -6.83 9.05 6.25
CA GLU A 182 -6.38 9.99 7.26
C GLU A 182 -5.02 10.61 6.91
N GLN A 183 -4.08 9.79 6.42
CA GLN A 183 -2.76 10.26 6.00
C GLN A 183 -2.77 11.11 4.72
N HIS A 184 -3.77 10.93 3.84
CA HIS A 184 -3.87 11.67 2.58
C HIS A 184 -4.80 12.89 2.67
N CYS A 185 -5.68 12.95 3.65
CA CYS A 185 -6.94 13.68 3.59
C CYS A 185 -7.05 14.87 4.51
N GLU A 186 -5.99 15.58 4.77
CA GLU A 186 -6.14 16.97 5.22
C GLU A 186 -6.66 17.90 4.09
N GLY A 187 -6.54 17.45 2.85
CA GLY A 187 -7.12 18.12 1.69
C GLY A 187 -8.58 17.73 1.46
N LYS A 188 -9.52 18.65 1.65
CA LYS A 188 -10.90 18.47 1.19
C LYS A 188 -11.05 18.99 -0.23
N PRO A 189 -11.85 18.32 -1.09
CA PRO A 189 -12.00 18.73 -2.47
C PRO A 189 -12.72 20.09 -2.56
N SER A 190 -12.27 20.91 -3.50
CA SER A 190 -12.95 22.15 -3.89
C SER A 190 -13.51 22.01 -5.30
N VAL A 191 -14.60 22.73 -5.59
CA VAL A 191 -15.25 22.76 -6.90
C VAL A 191 -14.99 24.11 -7.55
N ALA A 192 -14.39 24.11 -8.73
CA ALA A 192 -14.34 25.26 -9.60
C ALA A 192 -15.71 25.39 -10.29
N THR A 193 -16.55 26.30 -9.77
CA THR A 193 -17.96 26.46 -10.18
C THR A 193 -18.08 26.74 -11.67
N GLU A 194 -17.16 27.52 -12.22
CA GLU A 194 -17.12 27.88 -13.65
C GLU A 194 -16.98 26.65 -14.56
N ALA A 195 -16.10 25.71 -14.14
CA ALA A 195 -15.82 24.48 -14.90
C ALA A 195 -16.83 23.36 -14.63
N CYS A 196 -17.65 23.49 -13.60
CA CYS A 196 -18.63 22.46 -13.23
C CYS A 196 -19.88 22.57 -14.09
N ILE A 197 -20.29 21.47 -14.73
CA ILE A 197 -21.50 21.38 -15.53
C ILE A 197 -22.67 20.66 -14.81
N GLY A 198 -22.48 20.24 -13.57
CA GLY A 198 -23.52 19.57 -12.79
C GLY A 198 -23.85 18.13 -13.22
N CYS A 199 -22.97 17.44 -13.91
CA CYS A 199 -23.19 16.07 -14.45
C CYS A 199 -23.47 14.99 -13.39
N GLY A 200 -23.24 15.27 -12.11
CA GLY A 200 -23.52 14.39 -10.97
C GLY A 200 -22.55 13.21 -10.79
N ALA A 201 -21.49 13.08 -11.61
CA ALA A 201 -20.53 11.99 -11.50
C ALA A 201 -19.91 11.90 -10.10
N CYS A 202 -19.52 13.03 -9.52
CA CYS A 202 -18.98 13.14 -8.17
C CYS A 202 -19.95 12.65 -7.08
N GLY A 203 -21.24 12.92 -7.22
CA GLY A 203 -22.27 12.47 -6.28
C GLY A 203 -22.49 10.95 -6.35
N ARG A 204 -22.55 10.40 -7.56
CA ARG A 204 -22.74 8.94 -7.78
C ARG A 204 -21.61 8.09 -7.18
N ILE A 205 -20.37 8.59 -7.20
CA ILE A 205 -19.22 7.84 -6.70
C ILE A 205 -19.02 7.98 -5.20
N CYS A 206 -19.61 8.97 -4.56
CA CYS A 206 -19.37 9.29 -3.16
C CYS A 206 -20.20 8.40 -2.23
N ALA A 207 -19.53 7.54 -1.45
CA ALA A 207 -20.18 6.69 -0.46
C ALA A 207 -20.76 7.47 0.74
N HIS A 208 -20.32 8.73 0.94
CA HIS A 208 -20.71 9.57 2.08
C HIS A 208 -21.74 10.65 1.71
N GLY A 209 -22.15 10.72 0.44
CA GLY A 209 -23.10 11.73 -0.02
C GLY A 209 -22.63 13.18 0.16
N ALA A 210 -21.30 13.40 0.20
CA ALA A 210 -20.74 14.74 0.38
C ALA A 210 -20.94 15.68 -0.82
N PRO A 211 -20.82 15.25 -2.10
CA PRO A 211 -21.15 16.11 -3.23
C PRO A 211 -22.65 16.19 -3.43
N VAL A 212 -23.18 17.41 -3.40
CA VAL A 212 -24.59 17.74 -3.68
C VAL A 212 -24.63 18.57 -4.95
N ILE A 213 -25.59 18.28 -5.83
CA ILE A 213 -25.81 19.08 -7.05
C ILE A 213 -26.98 20.03 -6.80
N THR A 214 -26.71 21.32 -6.88
CA THR A 214 -27.71 22.40 -6.76
C THR A 214 -27.50 23.37 -7.91
N ASP A 215 -28.54 23.74 -8.58
CA ASP A 215 -28.52 24.72 -9.71
C ASP A 215 -27.48 24.32 -10.79
N HIS A 216 -27.46 23.02 -11.15
CA HIS A 216 -26.50 22.47 -12.12
C HIS A 216 -25.03 22.63 -11.74
N LYS A 217 -24.72 22.80 -10.45
CA LYS A 217 -23.35 22.90 -9.93
C LYS A 217 -23.16 21.93 -8.76
N ALA A 218 -21.97 21.36 -8.65
CA ALA A 218 -21.61 20.55 -7.50
C ALA A 218 -21.17 21.46 -6.35
N LYS A 219 -21.56 21.09 -5.13
CA LYS A 219 -21.05 21.65 -3.88
C LYS A 219 -20.65 20.49 -2.98
N ILE A 220 -19.49 20.60 -2.34
CA ILE A 220 -19.01 19.55 -1.42
C ILE A 220 -19.38 19.93 0.01
N ASP A 221 -20.16 19.07 0.65
CA ASP A 221 -20.40 19.12 2.09
C ASP A 221 -19.16 18.60 2.81
N HIS A 222 -18.36 19.52 3.36
CA HIS A 222 -17.09 19.17 4.01
C HIS A 222 -17.26 18.45 5.35
N ASP A 223 -18.44 18.52 5.97
CA ASP A 223 -18.72 17.81 7.21
C ASP A 223 -18.94 16.30 6.95
N LYS A 224 -19.50 15.96 5.78
CA LYS A 224 -19.64 14.58 5.31
C LYS A 224 -18.41 14.07 4.57
N CYS A 225 -17.56 14.99 4.10
CA CYS A 225 -16.43 14.65 3.26
C CYS A 225 -15.28 14.05 4.09
N VAL A 226 -14.87 12.85 3.73
CA VAL A 226 -13.71 12.17 4.31
C VAL A 226 -12.42 12.39 3.50
N GLY A 227 -12.42 13.25 2.48
CA GLY A 227 -11.25 13.65 1.70
C GLY A 227 -10.66 12.58 0.79
N CYS A 228 -11.36 11.51 0.44
CA CYS A 228 -10.82 10.36 -0.31
C CYS A 228 -10.47 10.62 -1.80
N GLY A 229 -10.71 11.81 -2.34
CA GLY A 229 -10.38 12.20 -3.72
C GLY A 229 -11.20 11.54 -4.83
N ARG A 230 -12.12 10.61 -4.54
CA ARG A 230 -12.86 9.86 -5.57
C ARG A 230 -13.70 10.75 -6.49
N CYS A 231 -14.20 11.86 -5.96
CA CYS A 231 -14.98 12.82 -6.73
C CYS A 231 -14.13 13.57 -7.78
N GLU A 232 -12.87 13.90 -7.46
CA GLU A 232 -11.91 14.47 -8.41
C GLU A 232 -11.65 13.51 -9.58
N MET A 233 -11.33 12.26 -9.27
CA MET A 233 -11.11 11.23 -10.31
C MET A 233 -12.35 11.00 -11.17
N SER A 234 -13.53 10.88 -10.54
CA SER A 234 -14.78 10.69 -11.29
C SER A 234 -15.15 11.90 -12.14
N CYS A 235 -14.74 13.10 -11.74
CA CYS A 235 -14.89 14.30 -12.54
C CYS A 235 -13.95 14.27 -13.77
N ALA A 236 -12.71 13.84 -13.59
CA ALA A 236 -11.73 13.67 -14.67
C ALA A 236 -12.16 12.56 -15.65
N ASP A 237 -12.60 11.40 -15.15
CA ASP A 237 -13.11 10.29 -15.96
C ASP A 237 -14.35 10.69 -16.79
N ALA A 238 -15.15 11.64 -16.28
CA ALA A 238 -16.28 12.22 -17.02
C ALA A 238 -15.86 13.31 -18.04
N GLY A 239 -14.56 13.50 -18.24
CA GLY A 239 -14.01 14.48 -19.18
C GLY A 239 -13.97 15.92 -18.64
N HIS A 240 -14.06 16.12 -17.31
CA HIS A 240 -14.09 17.43 -16.67
C HIS A 240 -12.95 17.56 -15.63
N SER A 241 -12.56 18.80 -15.32
CA SER A 241 -11.55 19.13 -14.31
C SER A 241 -12.06 20.14 -13.29
N ALA A 242 -13.35 20.02 -12.95
CA ALA A 242 -14.01 20.97 -12.07
C ALA A 242 -13.74 20.73 -10.58
N ILE A 243 -13.26 19.54 -10.19
CA ILE A 243 -12.96 19.19 -8.79
C ILE A 243 -11.46 19.01 -8.64
N SER A 244 -10.89 19.63 -7.62
CA SER A 244 -9.48 19.46 -7.27
C SER A 244 -9.30 19.25 -5.77
N MET A 245 -8.42 18.32 -5.42
CA MET A 245 -7.91 18.13 -4.06
C MET A 245 -6.78 19.15 -3.84
N LYS A 246 -7.10 20.32 -3.31
CA LYS A 246 -6.05 21.23 -2.85
C LYS A 246 -5.60 20.74 -1.49
N GLY A 247 -4.33 20.34 -1.40
CA GLY A 247 -3.74 19.77 -0.21
C GLY A 247 -4.03 20.59 1.04
N GLY A 248 -4.21 19.90 2.15
CA GLY A 248 -4.11 20.47 3.47
C GLY A 248 -2.76 21.18 3.63
N LYS A 249 -2.68 22.11 4.55
CA LYS A 249 -1.40 22.74 4.92
C LYS A 249 -0.43 21.64 5.36
N PRO A 250 0.87 21.77 5.02
CA PRO A 250 1.89 20.89 5.51
C PRO A 250 1.99 20.93 7.04
#